data_6faac8c8975049a047883191bd616b1a
#
_entry.id   6faac8c8975049a047883191bd616b1a
#
_cell.length_a   1.000
_cell.length_b   1.000
_cell.length_c   1.000
_cell.angle_alpha   90.00
_cell.angle_beta   90.00
_cell.angle_gamma   90.00
#
_symmetry.space_group_name_H-M   'P 1'
#
loop_
_entity.id
_entity.type
_entity.pdbx_description
1 polymer ?
#
loop_
_entity_poly.entity_id
_entity_poly.type
_entity_poly.pdbx_seq_one_letter_code
_entity_poly.pdbx_strand_id
1 'polypeptide(L)'
;MLVSRGLVASRVQAQAFILEGRVRVEGTVVSKAGEAVAPEAMISISLPQKTWVSRGAHKLLKALDAFSADPDGCLCADIGASTGGFTEVLLARGARRVYAIDVGYGQLAWSLRNDPRVVVMERTNARSITRESFEGPLDFVTIDVSFISLRIILPVVECLLSDNGTVIALVKPQFEAGRESIGKGGVVRDPTVHRRVLDLLSDFLRERTSMTLAGCTFSPIRGPSGNIEFLFHIVRSEIPSSGEPAFGSIVEEAHRILSSSVDEEAHTRADSGNSR
;
A
#
# COMPACT_ATOMS: atom_id res chain seq x y z
N MET A 1 -13.29 2.21 35.82
CA MET A 1 -14.37 2.34 34.84
C MET A 1 -13.96 1.78 33.45
N LEU A 2 -12.81 2.14 32.82
CA LEU A 2 -12.42 1.60 31.50
C LEU A 2 -12.35 0.07 31.46
N VAL A 3 -11.73 -0.55 32.47
CA VAL A 3 -11.62 -2.02 32.56
C VAL A 3 -13.00 -2.66 32.91
N SER A 4 -13.76 -2.06 33.80
CA SER A 4 -15.07 -2.61 34.20
C SER A 4 -16.14 -2.53 33.13
N ARG A 5 -15.97 -1.63 32.13
CA ARG A 5 -16.83 -1.54 30.94
C ARG A 5 -16.26 -2.35 29.74
N GLY A 6 -15.17 -3.09 29.92
CA GLY A 6 -14.57 -3.90 28.86
C GLY A 6 -13.90 -3.10 27.74
N LEU A 7 -13.67 -1.80 27.95
CA LEU A 7 -13.06 -0.90 26.93
C LEU A 7 -11.55 -1.10 26.80
N VAL A 8 -10.90 -1.67 27.82
CA VAL A 8 -9.48 -2.06 27.84
C VAL A 8 -9.28 -3.32 28.65
N ALA A 9 -8.22 -4.08 28.33
CA ALA A 9 -7.95 -5.37 28.98
C ALA A 9 -7.35 -5.25 30.40
N SER A 10 -6.66 -4.15 30.73
CA SER A 10 -5.97 -4.00 32.01
C SER A 10 -5.92 -2.55 32.49
N ARG A 11 -5.68 -2.37 33.82
CA ARG A 11 -5.47 -1.05 34.42
C ARG A 11 -4.23 -0.35 33.87
N VAL A 12 -3.17 -1.10 33.54
CA VAL A 12 -1.94 -0.55 32.97
C VAL A 12 -2.23 0.04 31.58
N GLN A 13 -2.97 -0.68 30.75
CA GLN A 13 -3.40 -0.20 29.44
C GLN A 13 -4.32 1.03 29.54
N ALA A 14 -5.25 1.03 30.52
CA ALA A 14 -6.09 2.18 30.79
C ALA A 14 -5.28 3.44 31.13
N GLN A 15 -4.28 3.31 32.01
CA GLN A 15 -3.39 4.42 32.37
C GLN A 15 -2.58 4.92 31.20
N ALA A 16 -2.01 4.02 30.38
CA ALA A 16 -1.28 4.40 29.17
C ALA A 16 -2.15 5.21 28.21
N PHE A 17 -3.36 4.76 27.91
CA PHE A 17 -4.28 5.46 27.00
C PHE A 17 -4.73 6.82 27.54
N ILE A 18 -4.89 6.97 28.87
CA ILE A 18 -5.20 8.25 29.48
C ILE A 18 -4.02 9.22 29.37
N LEU A 19 -2.80 8.77 29.68
CA LEU A 19 -1.58 9.58 29.59
C LEU A 19 -1.28 10.01 28.14
N GLU A 20 -1.61 9.17 27.16
CA GLU A 20 -1.49 9.46 25.72
C GLU A 20 -2.62 10.37 25.20
N GLY A 21 -3.57 10.80 26.05
CA GLY A 21 -4.70 11.65 25.65
C GLY A 21 -5.71 10.96 24.73
N ARG A 22 -5.75 9.63 24.72
CA ARG A 22 -6.61 8.81 23.85
C ARG A 22 -8.00 8.58 24.42
N VAL A 23 -8.23 8.86 25.69
CA VAL A 23 -9.52 8.69 26.36
C VAL A 23 -10.28 10.01 26.34
N ARG A 24 -11.51 9.97 25.85
CA ARG A 24 -12.43 11.10 25.91
C ARG A 24 -13.67 10.71 26.72
N VAL A 25 -14.09 11.62 27.59
CA VAL A 25 -15.35 11.53 28.34
C VAL A 25 -16.21 12.69 27.88
N GLU A 26 -17.43 12.42 27.42
CA GLU A 26 -18.32 13.42 26.82
C GLU A 26 -17.62 14.30 25.78
N GLY A 27 -16.78 13.68 24.94
CA GLY A 27 -16.00 14.38 23.91
C GLY A 27 -14.73 15.10 24.40
N THR A 28 -14.53 15.27 25.72
CA THR A 28 -13.39 15.98 26.33
C THR A 28 -12.27 14.99 26.67
N VAL A 29 -11.02 15.34 26.33
CA VAL A 29 -9.84 14.51 26.62
C VAL A 29 -9.60 14.46 28.13
N VAL A 30 -9.46 13.27 28.69
CA VAL A 30 -9.09 13.03 30.08
C VAL A 30 -7.60 12.71 30.14
N SER A 31 -6.84 13.45 30.97
CA SER A 31 -5.39 13.29 31.13
C SER A 31 -4.98 12.73 32.51
N LYS A 32 -5.93 12.55 33.44
CA LYS A 32 -5.65 12.05 34.79
C LYS A 32 -6.40 10.76 35.09
N ALA A 33 -5.66 9.69 35.39
CA ALA A 33 -6.22 8.36 35.64
C ALA A 33 -7.18 8.28 36.88
N GLY A 34 -7.11 9.26 37.76
CA GLY A 34 -7.95 9.33 38.96
C GLY A 34 -9.16 10.29 38.87
N GLU A 35 -9.44 10.81 37.69
CA GLU A 35 -10.55 11.73 37.47
C GLU A 35 -11.90 11.04 37.71
N ALA A 36 -12.76 11.70 38.50
CA ALA A 36 -14.10 11.18 38.76
C ALA A 36 -14.98 11.36 37.52
N VAL A 37 -15.54 10.28 37.04
CA VAL A 37 -16.42 10.23 35.87
C VAL A 37 -17.75 9.65 36.24
N ALA A 38 -18.85 10.28 35.82
CA ALA A 38 -20.20 9.79 36.07
C ALA A 38 -20.39 8.36 35.54
N PRO A 39 -21.11 7.50 36.26
CA PRO A 39 -21.32 6.10 35.84
C PRO A 39 -21.92 5.96 34.44
N GLU A 40 -22.71 6.91 33.99
CA GLU A 40 -23.43 6.92 32.70
C GLU A 40 -22.66 7.63 31.59
N ALA A 41 -21.55 8.34 31.90
CA ALA A 41 -20.84 9.16 30.95
C ALA A 41 -20.40 8.36 29.73
N MET A 42 -20.53 8.98 28.55
CA MET A 42 -20.05 8.40 27.30
C MET A 42 -18.52 8.43 27.27
N ILE A 43 -17.89 7.27 27.18
CA ILE A 43 -16.44 7.15 27.08
C ILE A 43 -16.09 6.62 25.70
N SER A 44 -15.23 7.34 25.00
CA SER A 44 -14.63 6.89 23.76
C SER A 44 -13.11 6.76 23.91
N ILE A 45 -12.54 5.74 23.27
CA ILE A 45 -11.10 5.51 23.22
C ILE A 45 -10.65 5.60 21.77
N SER A 46 -9.74 6.53 21.49
CA SER A 46 -9.01 6.56 20.24
C SER A 46 -7.94 5.47 20.31
N LEU A 47 -8.20 4.32 19.69
CA LEU A 47 -7.19 3.28 19.59
C LEU A 47 -5.99 3.80 18.82
N PRO A 48 -4.75 3.35 19.15
CA PRO A 48 -3.59 3.67 18.34
C PRO A 48 -3.87 3.22 16.90
N GLN A 49 -3.86 4.16 15.96
CA GLN A 49 -3.78 3.75 14.56
C GLN A 49 -2.50 2.94 14.42
N LYS A 50 -2.61 1.76 13.81
CA LYS A 50 -1.43 0.96 13.50
C LYS A 50 -0.47 1.82 12.68
N THR A 51 0.67 2.17 13.26
CA THR A 51 1.73 2.86 12.54
C THR A 51 2.46 1.83 11.70
N TRP A 52 2.31 1.92 10.39
CA TRP A 52 3.04 1.10 9.44
C TRP A 52 4.49 1.57 9.31
N VAL A 53 5.41 0.67 9.00
CA VAL A 53 6.83 1.00 8.79
C VAL A 53 7.05 1.99 7.63
N SER A 54 6.09 2.12 6.73
CA SER A 54 6.07 3.17 5.71
C SER A 54 4.66 3.54 5.27
N ARG A 55 4.52 4.77 4.71
CA ARG A 55 3.26 5.22 4.09
C ARG A 55 2.83 4.36 2.90
N GLY A 56 3.77 3.61 2.29
CA GLY A 56 3.48 2.66 1.21
C GLY A 56 2.40 1.64 1.59
N ALA A 57 2.34 1.23 2.86
CA ALA A 57 1.32 0.32 3.37
C ALA A 57 -0.12 0.71 2.99
N HIS A 58 -0.44 2.02 3.01
CA HIS A 58 -1.78 2.50 2.65
C HIS A 58 -2.15 2.24 1.20
N LYS A 59 -1.16 2.16 0.29
CA LYS A 59 -1.38 1.85 -1.12
C LYS A 59 -1.87 0.40 -1.27
N LEU A 60 -1.14 -0.54 -0.65
CA LEU A 60 -1.51 -1.95 -0.72
C LEU A 60 -2.83 -2.23 0.01
N LEU A 61 -3.05 -1.64 1.19
CA LEU A 61 -4.32 -1.77 1.90
C LEU A 61 -5.51 -1.38 1.00
N LYS A 62 -5.43 -0.22 0.32
CA LYS A 62 -6.49 0.20 -0.60
C LYS A 62 -6.69 -0.81 -1.74
N ALA A 63 -5.61 -1.35 -2.30
CA ALA A 63 -5.71 -2.34 -3.38
C ALA A 63 -6.39 -3.64 -2.89
N LEU A 64 -5.96 -4.18 -1.74
CA LEU A 64 -6.54 -5.39 -1.18
C LEU A 64 -8.04 -5.22 -0.91
N ASP A 65 -8.44 -4.09 -0.32
CA ASP A 65 -9.84 -3.80 -0.02
C ASP A 65 -10.66 -3.56 -1.31
N ALA A 66 -10.13 -2.80 -2.29
CA ALA A 66 -10.83 -2.49 -3.53
C ALA A 66 -11.03 -3.71 -4.43
N PHE A 67 -10.11 -4.65 -4.41
CA PHE A 67 -10.13 -5.83 -5.27
C PHE A 67 -10.61 -7.08 -4.54
N SER A 68 -10.88 -7.00 -3.24
CA SER A 68 -11.16 -8.16 -2.37
C SER A 68 -10.07 -9.24 -2.52
N ALA A 69 -8.81 -8.80 -2.70
CA ALA A 69 -7.67 -9.68 -2.83
C ALA A 69 -7.13 -10.05 -1.45
N ASP A 70 -6.99 -11.34 -1.18
CA ASP A 70 -6.64 -11.86 0.14
C ASP A 70 -5.33 -12.67 0.07
N PRO A 71 -4.25 -12.22 0.73
CA PRO A 71 -2.99 -12.96 0.81
C PRO A 71 -2.96 -13.98 1.97
N ASP A 72 -4.07 -14.28 2.65
CA ASP A 72 -4.08 -15.22 3.78
C ASP A 72 -3.59 -16.61 3.36
N GLY A 73 -2.67 -17.16 4.14
CA GLY A 73 -2.02 -18.45 3.87
C GLY A 73 -1.09 -18.50 2.65
N CYS A 74 -0.99 -17.43 1.86
CA CYS A 74 -0.23 -17.38 0.61
C CYS A 74 1.29 -17.35 0.82
N LEU A 75 2.01 -17.93 -0.16
CA LEU A 75 3.42 -17.69 -0.39
C LEU A 75 3.57 -16.42 -1.22
N CYS A 76 4.11 -15.36 -0.60
CA CYS A 76 4.14 -14.03 -1.18
C CYS A 76 5.55 -13.58 -1.57
N ALA A 77 5.64 -12.70 -2.57
CA ALA A 77 6.83 -11.88 -2.82
C ALA A 77 6.46 -10.39 -2.86
N ASP A 78 7.29 -9.56 -2.24
CA ASP A 78 7.22 -8.10 -2.27
C ASP A 78 8.43 -7.58 -3.06
N ILE A 79 8.21 -7.22 -4.32
CA ILE A 79 9.25 -6.78 -5.26
C ILE A 79 9.37 -5.25 -5.20
N GLY A 80 10.52 -4.76 -4.71
CA GLY A 80 10.73 -3.37 -4.34
C GLY A 80 10.34 -3.10 -2.88
N ALA A 81 10.68 -4.03 -1.98
CA ALA A 81 10.22 -4.00 -0.59
C ALA A 81 10.66 -2.75 0.17
N SER A 82 11.82 -2.16 -0.13
CA SER A 82 12.36 -0.97 0.53
C SER A 82 12.29 -1.08 2.06
N THR A 83 11.58 -0.20 2.75
CA THR A 83 11.38 -0.24 4.22
C THR A 83 10.41 -1.33 4.68
N GLY A 84 9.67 -1.98 3.78
CA GLY A 84 8.80 -3.11 4.06
C GLY A 84 7.32 -2.76 4.26
N GLY A 85 6.86 -1.65 3.71
CA GLY A 85 5.46 -1.25 3.87
C GLY A 85 4.47 -2.26 3.31
N PHE A 86 4.74 -2.82 2.13
CA PHE A 86 3.90 -3.87 1.54
C PHE A 86 4.11 -5.21 2.26
N THR A 87 5.35 -5.56 2.57
CA THR A 87 5.70 -6.75 3.37
C THR A 87 4.90 -6.78 4.68
N GLU A 88 4.84 -5.66 5.43
CA GLU A 88 4.11 -5.59 6.69
C GLU A 88 2.59 -5.79 6.51
N VAL A 89 2.02 -5.26 5.44
CA VAL A 89 0.60 -5.45 5.11
C VAL A 89 0.32 -6.90 4.77
N LEU A 90 1.14 -7.55 3.94
CA LEU A 90 1.00 -8.97 3.59
C LEU A 90 1.00 -9.84 4.84
N LEU A 91 1.97 -9.63 5.74
CA LEU A 91 2.05 -10.35 7.02
C LEU A 91 0.84 -10.11 7.92
N ALA A 92 0.35 -8.87 7.96
CA ALA A 92 -0.82 -8.50 8.76
C ALA A 92 -2.13 -9.08 8.21
N ARG A 93 -2.17 -9.37 6.91
CA ARG A 93 -3.29 -10.04 6.22
C ARG A 93 -3.11 -11.57 6.15
N GLY A 94 -2.20 -12.15 6.95
CA GLY A 94 -2.10 -13.59 7.12
C GLY A 94 -1.17 -14.31 6.15
N ALA A 95 -0.34 -13.62 5.36
CA ALA A 95 0.63 -14.26 4.48
C ALA A 95 1.47 -15.29 5.24
N ARG A 96 1.58 -16.51 4.70
CA ARG A 96 2.36 -17.60 5.30
C ARG A 96 3.85 -17.30 5.30
N ARG A 97 4.32 -16.73 4.21
CA ARG A 97 5.73 -16.31 4.01
C ARG A 97 5.80 -15.17 3.01
N VAL A 98 6.70 -14.22 3.23
CA VAL A 98 6.95 -13.09 2.34
C VAL A 98 8.44 -13.01 1.99
N TYR A 99 8.76 -13.08 0.70
CA TYR A 99 10.09 -12.80 0.18
C TYR A 99 10.18 -11.29 -0.09
N ALA A 100 10.90 -10.58 0.77
CA ALA A 100 11.11 -9.13 0.66
C ALA A 100 12.34 -8.86 -0.24
N ILE A 101 12.09 -8.48 -1.49
CA ILE A 101 13.08 -8.38 -2.56
C ILE A 101 13.38 -6.92 -2.87
N ASP A 102 14.64 -6.51 -2.79
CA ASP A 102 15.07 -5.15 -3.14
C ASP A 102 16.50 -5.13 -3.68
N VAL A 103 16.79 -4.17 -4.57
CA VAL A 103 18.17 -3.92 -5.05
C VAL A 103 19.01 -3.19 -3.99
N GLY A 104 18.37 -2.48 -3.06
CA GLY A 104 18.99 -1.80 -1.93
C GLY A 104 19.52 -2.77 -0.88
N TYR A 105 20.12 -2.20 0.14
CA TYR A 105 20.67 -2.95 1.28
C TYR A 105 20.40 -2.22 2.60
N GLY A 106 20.00 -2.96 3.63
CA GLY A 106 19.81 -2.44 4.98
C GLY A 106 18.60 -1.51 5.14
N GLN A 107 17.66 -1.51 4.18
CA GLN A 107 16.49 -0.62 4.21
C GLN A 107 15.31 -1.23 4.95
N LEU A 108 15.14 -2.56 4.90
CA LEU A 108 14.02 -3.25 5.49
C LEU A 108 13.99 -3.02 7.01
N ALA A 109 12.84 -2.63 7.54
CA ALA A 109 12.63 -2.36 8.95
C ALA A 109 13.06 -3.55 9.83
N TRP A 110 13.69 -3.27 10.99
CA TRP A 110 14.23 -4.27 11.90
C TRP A 110 13.19 -5.28 12.37
N SER A 111 11.97 -4.85 12.64
CA SER A 111 10.87 -5.73 13.05
C SER A 111 10.53 -6.77 11.99
N LEU A 112 10.55 -6.38 10.71
CA LEU A 112 10.26 -7.26 9.58
C LEU A 112 11.44 -8.20 9.28
N ARG A 113 12.65 -7.70 9.40
CA ARG A 113 13.88 -8.50 9.22
C ARG A 113 13.97 -9.65 10.19
N ASN A 114 13.40 -9.51 11.39
CA ASN A 114 13.40 -10.55 12.43
C ASN A 114 12.09 -11.36 12.48
N ASP A 115 11.11 -11.10 11.63
CA ASP A 115 9.92 -11.94 11.53
C ASP A 115 10.28 -13.26 10.83
N PRO A 116 10.05 -14.43 11.45
CA PRO A 116 10.43 -15.73 10.88
C PRO A 116 9.70 -16.05 9.56
N ARG A 117 8.64 -15.32 9.23
CA ARG A 117 7.91 -15.47 7.98
C ARG A 117 8.52 -14.65 6.84
N VAL A 118 9.50 -13.78 7.12
CA VAL A 118 10.14 -12.92 6.12
C VAL A 118 11.47 -13.52 5.67
N VAL A 119 11.59 -13.68 4.36
CA VAL A 119 12.88 -14.02 3.72
C VAL A 119 13.43 -12.74 3.08
N VAL A 120 14.53 -12.23 3.62
CA VAL A 120 15.16 -10.98 3.15
C VAL A 120 16.03 -11.25 1.93
N MET A 121 15.71 -10.67 0.80
CA MET A 121 16.43 -10.78 -0.47
C MET A 121 16.90 -9.39 -0.93
N GLU A 122 17.80 -8.79 -0.18
CA GLU A 122 18.43 -7.52 -0.54
C GLU A 122 19.53 -7.70 -1.59
N ARG A 123 19.96 -6.61 -2.25
CA ARG A 123 20.91 -6.60 -3.38
C ARG A 123 20.49 -7.54 -4.52
N THR A 124 19.20 -7.76 -4.65
CA THR A 124 18.62 -8.70 -5.62
C THR A 124 17.91 -7.93 -6.73
N ASN A 125 18.37 -8.12 -7.97
CA ASN A 125 17.70 -7.54 -9.12
C ASN A 125 16.49 -8.40 -9.50
N ALA A 126 15.30 -7.82 -9.49
CA ALA A 126 14.07 -8.51 -9.82
C ALA A 126 14.08 -9.17 -11.21
N ARG A 127 14.88 -8.65 -12.16
CA ARG A 127 15.02 -9.23 -13.51
C ARG A 127 15.76 -10.57 -13.55
N SER A 128 16.51 -10.90 -12.51
CA SER A 128 17.34 -12.12 -12.45
C SER A 128 16.79 -13.17 -11.48
N ILE A 129 15.60 -12.96 -10.94
CA ILE A 129 14.95 -13.91 -10.03
C ILE A 129 14.39 -15.07 -10.86
N THR A 130 14.55 -16.26 -10.36
CA THR A 130 14.04 -17.50 -10.96
C THR A 130 13.22 -18.30 -9.94
N ARG A 131 12.50 -19.32 -10.39
CA ARG A 131 11.70 -20.19 -9.52
C ARG A 131 12.51 -20.84 -8.39
N GLU A 132 13.75 -21.15 -8.65
CA GLU A 132 14.67 -21.78 -7.70
C GLU A 132 15.01 -20.86 -6.51
N SER A 133 14.70 -19.57 -6.62
CA SER A 133 14.85 -18.60 -5.53
C SER A 133 13.81 -18.77 -4.42
N PHE A 134 12.77 -19.56 -4.65
CA PHE A 134 11.61 -19.71 -3.78
C PHE A 134 11.36 -21.17 -3.40
N GLU A 135 10.67 -21.39 -2.28
CA GLU A 135 10.28 -22.75 -1.84
C GLU A 135 9.17 -23.37 -2.72
N GLY A 136 8.55 -22.60 -3.60
CA GLY A 136 7.49 -23.03 -4.51
C GLY A 136 6.96 -21.89 -5.37
N PRO A 137 5.97 -22.14 -6.23
CA PRO A 137 5.30 -21.10 -6.99
C PRO A 137 4.66 -20.06 -6.06
N LEU A 138 4.70 -18.78 -6.46
CA LEU A 138 4.16 -17.68 -5.69
C LEU A 138 2.65 -17.55 -5.88
N ASP A 139 1.92 -17.46 -4.79
CA ASP A 139 0.46 -17.30 -4.82
C ASP A 139 0.08 -15.82 -4.92
N PHE A 140 0.89 -14.93 -4.32
CA PHE A 140 0.62 -13.51 -4.26
C PHE A 140 1.90 -12.68 -4.42
N VAL A 141 1.91 -11.76 -5.38
CA VAL A 141 3.07 -10.89 -5.63
C VAL A 141 2.65 -9.43 -5.55
N THR A 142 3.42 -8.63 -4.81
CA THR A 142 3.31 -7.17 -4.84
C THR A 142 4.51 -6.57 -5.56
N ILE A 143 4.28 -5.48 -6.34
CA ILE A 143 5.32 -4.81 -7.10
C ILE A 143 5.26 -3.30 -6.84
N ASP A 144 6.30 -2.75 -6.19
CA ASP A 144 6.51 -1.31 -5.95
C ASP A 144 7.92 -0.89 -6.37
N VAL A 145 8.26 -1.09 -7.64
CA VAL A 145 9.59 -0.78 -8.19
C VAL A 145 9.69 0.67 -8.67
N SER A 146 10.91 1.22 -8.67
CA SER A 146 11.22 2.55 -9.17
C SER A 146 12.31 2.50 -10.26
N PHE A 147 12.24 3.47 -11.19
CA PHE A 147 13.21 3.64 -12.28
C PHE A 147 13.27 2.48 -13.29
N ILE A 148 12.24 1.66 -13.34
CA ILE A 148 12.09 0.55 -14.28
C ILE A 148 10.61 0.42 -14.65
N SER A 149 10.33 0.05 -15.90
CA SER A 149 8.97 -0.19 -16.37
C SER A 149 8.45 -1.55 -15.89
N LEU A 150 7.18 -1.62 -15.54
CA LEU A 150 6.47 -2.87 -15.24
C LEU A 150 6.52 -3.87 -16.41
N ARG A 151 6.61 -3.39 -17.65
CA ARG A 151 6.76 -4.24 -18.84
C ARG A 151 8.02 -5.11 -18.82
N ILE A 152 9.01 -4.76 -18.00
CA ILE A 152 10.23 -5.57 -17.81
C ILE A 152 10.06 -6.58 -16.69
N ILE A 153 9.29 -6.24 -15.65
CA ILE A 153 9.16 -7.07 -14.45
C ILE A 153 8.02 -8.08 -14.59
N LEU A 154 6.90 -7.70 -15.22
CA LEU A 154 5.72 -8.58 -15.34
C LEU A 154 6.00 -9.93 -16.01
N PRO A 155 6.79 -10.03 -17.10
CA PRO A 155 7.14 -11.32 -17.68
C PRO A 155 7.97 -12.22 -16.75
N VAL A 156 8.82 -11.62 -15.91
CA VAL A 156 9.57 -12.39 -14.90
C VAL A 156 8.60 -12.93 -13.84
N VAL A 157 7.72 -12.06 -13.33
CA VAL A 157 6.73 -12.43 -12.30
C VAL A 157 5.80 -13.53 -12.81
N GLU A 158 5.35 -13.46 -14.06
CA GLU A 158 4.52 -14.49 -14.68
C GLU A 158 5.15 -15.89 -14.56
N CYS A 159 6.46 -16.01 -14.77
CA CYS A 159 7.18 -17.28 -14.64
C CYS A 159 7.24 -17.80 -13.19
N LEU A 160 7.05 -16.94 -12.19
CA LEU A 160 7.15 -17.25 -10.77
C LEU A 160 5.80 -17.65 -10.16
N LEU A 161 4.69 -17.21 -10.77
CA LEU A 161 3.34 -17.40 -10.23
C LEU A 161 2.87 -18.85 -10.27
N SER A 162 2.05 -19.20 -9.30
CA SER A 162 1.16 -20.38 -9.34
C SER A 162 0.05 -20.17 -10.39
N ASP A 163 -0.67 -21.23 -10.73
CA ASP A 163 -1.71 -21.18 -11.78
C ASP A 163 -2.88 -20.24 -11.44
N ASN A 164 -3.12 -19.99 -10.14
CA ASN A 164 -4.11 -19.02 -9.65
C ASN A 164 -3.45 -17.81 -8.99
N GLY A 165 -2.19 -17.52 -9.33
CA GLY A 165 -1.41 -16.47 -8.71
C GLY A 165 -1.98 -15.08 -8.98
N THR A 166 -1.88 -14.23 -7.97
CA THR A 166 -2.37 -12.85 -7.98
C THR A 166 -1.20 -11.86 -7.89
N VAL A 167 -1.28 -10.76 -8.64
CA VAL A 167 -0.31 -9.67 -8.59
C VAL A 167 -1.01 -8.34 -8.30
N ILE A 168 -0.50 -7.60 -7.33
CA ILE A 168 -0.84 -6.18 -7.13
C ILE A 168 0.38 -5.35 -7.55
N ALA A 169 0.26 -4.64 -8.66
CA ALA A 169 1.36 -3.83 -9.20
C ALA A 169 1.08 -2.33 -9.07
N LEU A 170 2.00 -1.60 -8.47
CA LEU A 170 1.94 -0.14 -8.41
C LEU A 170 2.44 0.45 -9.73
N VAL A 171 1.52 1.03 -10.48
CA VAL A 171 1.80 1.75 -11.73
C VAL A 171 2.26 3.16 -11.40
N LYS A 172 3.47 3.49 -11.79
CA LYS A 172 4.09 4.81 -11.61
C LYS A 172 4.23 5.48 -12.99
N PRO A 173 3.33 6.40 -13.36
CA PRO A 173 3.33 6.99 -14.71
C PRO A 173 4.67 7.59 -15.11
N GLN A 174 5.43 8.15 -14.18
CA GLN A 174 6.75 8.74 -14.45
C GLN A 174 7.79 7.72 -14.92
N PHE A 175 7.58 6.42 -14.74
CA PHE A 175 8.50 5.37 -15.21
C PHE A 175 7.96 4.62 -16.45
N GLU A 176 6.73 4.98 -16.89
CA GLU A 176 6.04 4.32 -18.00
C GLU A 176 5.81 5.25 -19.22
N ALA A 177 5.65 6.56 -18.98
CA ALA A 177 5.11 7.51 -19.97
C ALA A 177 6.08 7.97 -21.05
N GLY A 178 7.40 7.70 -20.91
CA GLY A 178 8.43 8.30 -21.75
C GLY A 178 8.87 9.70 -21.27
N ARG A 179 10.10 10.08 -21.61
CA ARG A 179 10.72 11.31 -21.06
C ARG A 179 10.02 12.58 -21.49
N GLU A 180 9.43 12.62 -22.66
CA GLU A 180 8.70 13.77 -23.24
C GLU A 180 7.42 14.11 -22.48
N SER A 181 6.87 13.15 -21.76
CA SER A 181 5.62 13.31 -20.98
C SER A 181 5.87 13.67 -19.51
N ILE A 182 7.13 13.76 -19.10
CA ILE A 182 7.52 14.03 -17.72
C ILE A 182 7.80 15.52 -17.54
N GLY A 183 7.02 16.19 -16.70
CA GLY A 183 7.17 17.61 -16.39
C GLY A 183 8.31 17.89 -15.41
N LYS A 184 8.47 19.17 -15.06
CA LYS A 184 9.46 19.64 -14.09
C LYS A 184 9.34 18.88 -12.76
N GLY A 185 10.47 18.41 -12.24
CA GLY A 185 10.54 17.64 -10.99
C GLY A 185 10.16 16.17 -11.14
N GLY A 186 10.10 15.63 -12.36
CA GLY A 186 9.80 14.20 -12.57
C GLY A 186 8.31 13.86 -12.38
N VAL A 187 7.40 14.83 -12.54
CA VAL A 187 5.98 14.66 -12.25
C VAL A 187 5.16 14.66 -13.53
N VAL A 188 4.37 13.61 -13.73
CA VAL A 188 3.31 13.53 -14.74
C VAL A 188 2.05 14.16 -14.14
N ARG A 189 1.53 15.21 -14.81
CA ARG A 189 0.33 15.96 -14.34
C ARG A 189 -0.88 15.82 -15.25
N ASP A 190 -0.63 15.50 -16.51
CA ASP A 190 -1.68 15.44 -17.53
C ASP A 190 -2.52 14.16 -17.38
N PRO A 191 -3.85 14.27 -17.17
CA PRO A 191 -4.74 13.12 -17.09
C PRO A 191 -4.70 12.23 -18.33
N THR A 192 -4.48 12.83 -19.50
CA THR A 192 -4.43 12.08 -20.77
C THR A 192 -3.19 11.17 -20.83
N VAL A 193 -2.08 11.63 -20.25
CA VAL A 193 -0.85 10.81 -20.12
C VAL A 193 -1.07 9.67 -19.12
N HIS A 194 -1.74 9.94 -17.99
CA HIS A 194 -2.09 8.89 -17.04
C HIS A 194 -2.95 7.81 -17.71
N ARG A 195 -4.01 8.22 -18.42
CA ARG A 195 -4.87 7.31 -19.15
C ARG A 195 -4.09 6.47 -20.16
N ARG A 196 -3.27 7.12 -21.00
CA ARG A 196 -2.43 6.44 -22.00
C ARG A 196 -1.50 5.42 -21.37
N VAL A 197 -0.90 5.70 -20.21
CA VAL A 197 -0.04 4.76 -19.49
C VAL A 197 -0.81 3.50 -19.07
N LEU A 198 -2.02 3.67 -18.54
CA LEU A 198 -2.85 2.54 -18.14
C LEU A 198 -3.28 1.69 -19.34
N ASP A 199 -3.72 2.33 -20.43
CA ASP A 199 -4.07 1.66 -21.68
C ASP A 199 -2.87 0.84 -22.22
N LEU A 200 -1.66 1.45 -22.32
CA LEU A 200 -0.45 0.78 -22.81
C LEU A 200 -0.01 -0.42 -21.96
N LEU A 201 -0.18 -0.35 -20.63
CA LEU A 201 0.14 -1.47 -19.75
C LEU A 201 -0.91 -2.58 -19.82
N SER A 202 -2.19 -2.23 -19.99
CA SER A 202 -3.27 -3.19 -20.23
C SER A 202 -3.06 -3.94 -21.54
N ASP A 203 -2.75 -3.20 -22.63
CA ASP A 203 -2.41 -3.80 -23.93
C ASP A 203 -1.19 -4.73 -23.84
N PHE A 204 -0.15 -4.30 -23.13
CA PHE A 204 1.04 -5.12 -22.91
C PHE A 204 0.70 -6.44 -22.19
N LEU A 205 -0.09 -6.40 -21.14
CA LEU A 205 -0.53 -7.62 -20.43
C LEU A 205 -1.23 -8.56 -21.39
N ARG A 206 -2.21 -8.06 -22.15
CA ARG A 206 -3.00 -8.85 -23.10
C ARG A 206 -2.17 -9.46 -24.24
N GLU A 207 -1.19 -8.73 -24.74
CA GLU A 207 -0.41 -9.13 -25.94
C GLU A 207 0.85 -9.92 -25.62
N ARG A 208 1.41 -9.77 -24.42
CA ARG A 208 2.76 -10.24 -24.11
C ARG A 208 2.83 -11.19 -22.92
N THR A 209 1.72 -11.44 -22.25
CA THR A 209 1.65 -12.37 -21.11
C THR A 209 0.40 -13.24 -21.19
N SER A 210 0.35 -14.31 -20.38
CA SER A 210 -0.87 -15.10 -20.15
C SER A 210 -1.65 -14.58 -18.93
N MET A 211 -1.27 -13.43 -18.38
CA MET A 211 -1.95 -12.82 -17.24
C MET A 211 -3.08 -11.88 -17.70
N THR A 212 -4.10 -11.74 -16.89
CA THR A 212 -5.27 -10.90 -17.16
C THR A 212 -5.33 -9.75 -16.17
N LEU A 213 -5.58 -8.52 -16.66
CA LEU A 213 -5.92 -7.38 -15.82
C LEU A 213 -7.34 -7.53 -15.28
N ALA A 214 -7.48 -7.85 -14.00
CA ALA A 214 -8.76 -8.04 -13.31
C ALA A 214 -9.33 -6.74 -12.71
N GLY A 215 -8.49 -5.74 -12.45
CA GLY A 215 -8.95 -4.48 -11.85
C GLY A 215 -7.89 -3.38 -11.87
N CYS A 216 -8.37 -2.14 -11.72
CA CYS A 216 -7.55 -0.95 -11.58
C CYS A 216 -8.16 -0.01 -10.55
N THR A 217 -7.32 0.61 -9.72
CA THR A 217 -7.68 1.72 -8.85
C THR A 217 -6.49 2.70 -8.74
N PHE A 218 -6.64 3.82 -8.02
CA PHE A 218 -5.54 4.75 -7.77
C PHE A 218 -5.05 4.66 -6.32
N SER A 219 -3.79 5.00 -6.10
CA SER A 219 -3.19 5.09 -4.77
C SER A 219 -3.89 6.15 -3.92
N PRO A 220 -4.19 5.90 -2.62
CA PRO A 220 -4.82 6.89 -1.76
C PRO A 220 -3.88 8.05 -1.41
N ILE A 221 -2.59 7.90 -1.68
CA ILE A 221 -1.55 8.90 -1.43
C ILE A 221 -0.69 9.10 -2.68
N ARG A 222 -0.17 10.31 -2.84
CA ARG A 222 0.80 10.61 -3.90
C ARG A 222 2.15 9.98 -3.59
N GLY A 223 2.91 9.65 -4.65
CA GLY A 223 4.31 9.28 -4.55
C GLY A 223 5.19 10.41 -3.96
N PRO A 224 6.44 10.11 -3.59
CA PRO A 224 7.33 11.08 -2.90
C PRO A 224 7.52 12.40 -3.66
N SER A 225 7.55 12.35 -5.01
CA SER A 225 7.67 13.55 -5.85
C SER A 225 6.33 14.21 -6.19
N GLY A 226 5.20 13.73 -5.66
CA GLY A 226 3.87 14.25 -5.92
C GLY A 226 3.13 13.61 -7.09
N ASN A 227 3.66 12.55 -7.70
CA ASN A 227 2.97 11.81 -8.75
C ASN A 227 1.71 11.11 -8.23
N ILE A 228 0.66 11.12 -9.06
CA ILE A 228 -0.47 10.20 -8.91
C ILE A 228 -0.01 8.83 -9.39
N GLU A 229 -0.28 7.81 -8.59
CA GLU A 229 0.09 6.43 -8.86
C GLU A 229 -1.17 5.57 -8.90
N PHE A 230 -1.16 4.48 -9.67
CA PHE A 230 -2.29 3.59 -9.82
C PHE A 230 -1.92 2.18 -9.38
N LEU A 231 -2.93 1.34 -9.17
CA LEU A 231 -2.76 -0.03 -8.71
C LEU A 231 -3.49 -0.95 -9.66
N PHE A 232 -2.78 -1.89 -10.24
CA PHE A 232 -3.31 -2.95 -11.07
C PHE A 232 -3.50 -4.22 -10.24
N HIS A 233 -4.65 -4.86 -10.39
CA HIS A 233 -4.91 -6.22 -9.98
C HIS A 233 -4.79 -7.13 -11.19
N ILE A 234 -3.83 -8.00 -11.18
CA ILE A 234 -3.50 -8.89 -12.28
C ILE A 234 -3.61 -10.33 -11.77
N VAL A 235 -4.20 -11.20 -12.54
CA VAL A 235 -4.38 -12.61 -12.17
C VAL A 235 -3.85 -13.51 -13.26
N ARG A 236 -3.27 -14.64 -12.85
CA ARG A 236 -2.97 -15.74 -13.75
C ARG A 236 -4.19 -16.67 -13.76
N SER A 237 -5.14 -16.41 -14.64
CA SER A 237 -6.36 -17.19 -14.74
C SER A 237 -6.87 -17.13 -16.17
N GLU A 238 -7.38 -18.27 -16.67
CA GLU A 238 -8.06 -18.35 -17.95
C GLU A 238 -9.48 -17.75 -17.93
N ILE A 239 -9.96 -17.32 -16.77
CA ILE A 239 -11.29 -16.72 -16.63
C ILE A 239 -11.21 -15.28 -17.17
N PRO A 240 -11.99 -14.96 -18.23
CA PRO A 240 -12.05 -13.59 -18.73
C PRO A 240 -12.49 -12.64 -17.61
N SER A 241 -11.76 -11.54 -17.42
CA SER A 241 -12.21 -10.48 -16.54
C SER A 241 -13.58 -9.95 -17.00
N SER A 242 -14.40 -9.50 -16.07
CA SER A 242 -15.75 -8.96 -16.33
C SER A 242 -15.77 -7.62 -17.12
N GLY A 243 -14.74 -7.35 -17.93
CA GLY A 243 -14.57 -6.16 -18.76
C GLY A 243 -13.30 -5.38 -18.43
N GLU A 244 -12.86 -4.57 -19.37
CA GLU A 244 -11.73 -3.65 -19.13
C GLU A 244 -12.09 -2.60 -18.07
N PRO A 245 -11.18 -2.27 -17.12
CA PRO A 245 -11.42 -1.20 -16.16
C PRO A 245 -11.67 0.13 -16.88
N ALA A 246 -12.61 0.93 -16.38
CA ALA A 246 -12.92 2.25 -16.94
C ALA A 246 -11.81 3.26 -16.57
N PHE A 247 -10.64 3.18 -17.20
CA PHE A 247 -9.47 3.99 -16.86
C PHE A 247 -9.75 5.49 -16.86
N GLY A 248 -10.63 6.00 -17.76
CA GLY A 248 -11.00 7.40 -17.79
C GLY A 248 -11.58 7.87 -16.45
N SER A 249 -12.59 7.18 -15.96
CA SER A 249 -13.25 7.51 -14.68
C SER A 249 -12.30 7.38 -13.49
N ILE A 250 -11.42 6.36 -13.50
CA ILE A 250 -10.42 6.15 -12.44
C ILE A 250 -9.42 7.30 -12.40
N VAL A 251 -8.95 7.76 -13.55
CA VAL A 251 -8.02 8.90 -13.66
C VAL A 251 -8.68 10.19 -13.22
N GLU A 252 -9.91 10.47 -13.67
CA GLU A 252 -10.68 11.65 -13.27
C GLU A 252 -10.91 11.69 -11.75
N GLU A 253 -11.29 10.57 -11.16
CA GLU A 253 -11.48 10.46 -9.71
C GLU A 253 -10.18 10.66 -8.94
N ALA A 254 -9.08 10.07 -9.38
CA ALA A 254 -7.76 10.24 -8.78
C ALA A 254 -7.34 11.71 -8.77
N HIS A 255 -7.53 12.41 -9.91
CA HIS A 255 -7.23 13.83 -9.99
C HIS A 255 -8.12 14.67 -9.07
N ARG A 256 -9.42 14.40 -9.02
CA ARG A 256 -10.36 15.10 -8.16
C ARG A 256 -10.01 14.96 -6.67
N ILE A 257 -9.78 13.73 -6.20
CA ILE A 257 -9.53 13.44 -4.77
C ILE A 257 -8.14 13.92 -4.34
N LEU A 258 -7.12 13.63 -5.13
CA LEU A 258 -5.75 13.94 -4.73
C LEU A 258 -5.37 15.41 -4.97
N SER A 259 -6.13 16.20 -5.76
CA SER A 259 -5.92 17.64 -5.87
C SER A 259 -6.47 18.40 -4.66
N SER A 260 -7.62 17.99 -4.12
CA SER A 260 -8.21 18.64 -2.94
C SER A 260 -7.36 18.45 -1.67
N SER A 261 -6.64 17.35 -1.53
CA SER A 261 -5.77 17.11 -0.36
C SER A 261 -4.53 18.02 -0.30
N VAL A 262 -4.10 18.59 -1.42
CA VAL A 262 -2.96 19.54 -1.46
C VAL A 262 -3.38 20.91 -0.95
N ASP A 263 -4.62 21.33 -1.20
CA ASP A 263 -5.15 22.62 -0.77
C ASP A 263 -5.41 22.63 0.76
N GLU A 264 -5.83 21.52 1.35
CA GLU A 264 -6.02 21.40 2.80
C GLU A 264 -4.69 21.41 3.58
N GLU A 265 -3.66 20.72 3.09
CA GLU A 265 -2.32 20.76 3.71
C GLU A 265 -1.65 22.13 3.59
N ALA A 266 -1.90 22.86 2.51
CA ALA A 266 -1.40 24.22 2.32
C ALA A 266 -2.09 25.22 3.27
N HIS A 267 -3.40 25.12 3.48
CA HIS A 267 -4.15 25.95 4.43
C HIS A 267 -3.73 25.70 5.89
N THR A 268 -3.53 24.45 6.28
CA THR A 268 -3.13 24.09 7.65
C THR A 268 -1.72 24.57 7.99
N ARG A 269 -0.82 24.65 7.00
CA ARG A 269 0.53 25.20 7.18
C ARG A 269 0.54 26.75 7.22
N ALA A 270 -0.36 27.42 6.55
CA ALA A 270 -0.49 28.88 6.57
C ALA A 270 -1.02 29.38 7.93
N ASP A 271 -1.97 28.66 8.54
CA ASP A 271 -2.52 29.01 9.86
C ASP A 271 -1.55 28.75 11.02
N SER A 272 -0.66 27.75 10.90
CA SER A 272 0.35 27.47 11.94
C SER A 272 1.56 28.40 11.89
N GLY A 273 1.73 29.18 10.81
CA GLY A 273 2.84 30.14 10.63
C GLY A 273 2.56 31.56 11.16
N ASN A 274 1.32 31.88 11.52
CA ASN A 274 0.92 33.26 11.91
C ASN A 274 0.72 33.43 13.42
N SER A 275 1.21 32.48 14.24
CA SER A 275 1.19 32.56 15.71
C SER A 275 2.63 32.58 16.26
N ARG A 276 3.39 33.62 15.90
CA ARG A 276 4.64 34.01 16.60
C ARG A 276 4.72 35.52 16.71
#